data_48a35bf73c5ae062ee3658f20ba1e432
#
_entry.id   48a35bf73c5ae062ee3658f20ba1e432
#
_cell.length_a   1.000
_cell.length_b   1.000
_cell.length_c   1.000
_cell.angle_alpha   90.00
_cell.angle_beta   90.00
_cell.angle_gamma   90.00
#
_symmetry.space_group_name_H-M   'P 1'
#
loop_
_entity.id
_entity.type
_entity.pdbx_description
1 polymer ?
#
loop_
_entity_poly.entity_id
_entity_poly.type
_entity_poly.pdbx_seq_one_letter_code
_entity_poly.pdbx_strand_id
1 'polypeptide(L)'
;MERRNLALLCAGVLCFWLFALAVGTAQGAGLRVAIGGTGPAVQADAPAVLTAAPANSGLQLECRAAILMEPETGRVLYEKAPDERMPIASITKLMTLLLTFEAIRGGKLTLDTPVPVSEHAYHMGGSQIWLEPGEQFTLDEMLRAICVSSANDAAVAVAELV
;
A
#
# COMPACT_ATOMS: atom_id res chain seq x y z
N MET A 1 -17.21 -30.38 21.97
CA MET A 1 -16.13 -29.41 21.67
C MET A 1 -16.57 -28.33 20.67
N GLU A 2 -17.84 -28.25 20.27
CA GLU A 2 -18.27 -27.38 19.13
C GLU A 2 -18.92 -26.04 19.52
N ARG A 3 -19.46 -25.91 20.74
CA ARG A 3 -20.20 -24.67 21.09
C ARG A 3 -19.32 -23.48 21.50
N ARG A 4 -18.07 -23.69 21.93
CA ARG A 4 -17.16 -22.63 22.36
C ARG A 4 -16.48 -21.91 21.19
N ASN A 5 -16.28 -22.59 20.08
CA ASN A 5 -15.63 -22.00 18.91
C ASN A 5 -16.57 -21.13 18.08
N LEU A 6 -17.87 -21.45 18.10
CA LEU A 6 -18.89 -20.65 17.40
C LEU A 6 -19.13 -19.29 18.09
N ALA A 7 -19.02 -19.21 19.41
CA ALA A 7 -19.18 -17.97 20.17
C ALA A 7 -18.00 -16.98 19.92
N LEU A 8 -16.78 -17.49 19.74
CA LEU A 8 -15.61 -16.68 19.45
C LEU A 8 -15.61 -16.13 18.01
N LEU A 9 -16.13 -16.90 17.06
CA LEU A 9 -16.34 -16.45 15.68
C LEU A 9 -17.39 -15.35 15.58
N CYS A 10 -18.51 -15.47 16.30
CA CYS A 10 -19.55 -14.45 16.33
C CYS A 10 -19.08 -13.14 17.01
N ALA A 11 -18.25 -13.21 18.03
CA ALA A 11 -17.70 -12.03 18.70
C ALA A 11 -16.72 -11.27 17.79
N GLY A 12 -15.88 -11.97 17.03
CA GLY A 12 -14.94 -11.37 16.08
C GLY A 12 -15.65 -10.66 14.92
N VAL A 13 -16.71 -11.26 14.39
CA VAL A 13 -17.50 -10.66 13.30
C VAL A 13 -18.29 -9.45 13.79
N LEU A 14 -18.84 -9.48 15.02
CA LEU A 14 -19.57 -8.32 15.56
C LEU A 14 -18.65 -7.11 15.83
N CYS A 15 -17.43 -7.35 16.31
CA CYS A 15 -16.44 -6.26 16.48
C CYS A 15 -16.04 -5.62 15.14
N PHE A 16 -15.94 -6.42 14.08
CA PHE A 16 -15.59 -5.90 12.76
C PHE A 16 -16.72 -5.01 12.17
N TRP A 17 -17.99 -5.38 12.38
CA TRP A 17 -19.14 -4.59 11.95
C TRP A 17 -19.35 -3.32 12.76
N LEU A 18 -19.05 -3.33 14.05
CA LEU A 18 -19.14 -2.13 14.90
C LEU A 18 -18.04 -1.12 14.58
N PHE A 19 -16.87 -1.58 14.13
CA PHE A 19 -15.80 -0.67 13.67
C PHE A 19 -16.11 -0.05 12.30
N ALA A 20 -16.80 -0.79 11.43
CA ALA A 20 -17.22 -0.29 10.11
C ALA A 20 -18.32 0.79 10.19
N LEU A 21 -19.15 0.79 11.25
CA LEU A 21 -20.21 1.78 11.46
C LEU A 21 -19.72 3.09 12.09
N ALA A 22 -18.51 3.11 12.68
CA ALA A 22 -17.94 4.31 13.31
C ALA A 22 -17.12 5.18 12.34
N VAL A 23 -16.89 4.75 11.09
CA VAL A 23 -16.11 5.50 10.07
C VAL A 23 -17.02 6.26 9.08
N GLY A 24 -18.30 6.32 9.34
CA GLY A 24 -19.25 7.01 8.46
C GLY A 24 -19.59 8.40 8.94
N THR A 25 -18.81 9.41 8.63
CA THR A 25 -19.14 10.80 8.24
C THR A 25 -17.95 11.73 8.39
N ALA A 26 -16.89 11.51 7.64
CA ALA A 26 -15.97 12.59 7.30
C ALA A 26 -16.14 12.86 5.81
N GLN A 27 -17.00 13.82 5.45
CA GLN A 27 -16.99 14.44 4.14
C GLN A 27 -15.71 15.27 4.05
N GLY A 28 -14.60 14.63 3.64
CA GLY A 28 -13.34 15.25 3.30
C GLY A 28 -13.10 15.06 1.82
N ALA A 29 -12.71 16.13 1.16
CA ALA A 29 -12.47 16.25 -0.28
C ALA A 29 -11.75 15.02 -0.84
N GLY A 30 -12.42 14.35 -1.77
CA GLY A 30 -11.93 13.09 -2.32
C GLY A 30 -10.64 13.28 -3.10
N LEU A 31 -9.66 12.46 -2.77
CA LEU A 31 -8.51 12.19 -3.61
C LEU A 31 -9.02 11.56 -4.91
N ARG A 32 -9.18 12.37 -5.96
CA ARG A 32 -9.51 11.87 -7.29
C ARG A 32 -8.23 11.38 -7.95
N VAL A 33 -7.99 10.09 -7.89
CA VAL A 33 -7.02 9.45 -8.78
C VAL A 33 -7.69 9.37 -10.16
N ALA A 34 -7.36 10.30 -11.04
CA ALA A 34 -7.80 10.25 -12.42
C ALA A 34 -6.95 9.23 -13.17
N ILE A 35 -7.49 8.02 -13.35
CA ILE A 35 -6.93 7.02 -14.26
C ILE A 35 -7.65 7.23 -15.61
N GLY A 36 -6.98 7.85 -16.56
CA GLY A 36 -7.47 7.91 -17.93
C GLY A 36 -7.23 9.26 -18.60
N GLY A 37 -6.14 9.34 -19.34
CA GLY A 37 -5.90 10.40 -20.29
C GLY A 37 -4.74 9.97 -21.21
N THR A 38 -5.04 9.72 -22.48
CA THR A 38 -4.05 9.62 -23.55
C THR A 38 -3.42 10.99 -23.76
N GLY A 39 -2.39 11.29 -22.97
CA GLY A 39 -1.54 12.45 -23.15
C GLY A 39 -0.21 12.04 -23.76
N PRO A 40 0.44 12.94 -24.53
CA PRO A 40 1.73 12.67 -25.16
C PRO A 40 2.79 12.35 -24.11
N ALA A 41 3.77 11.53 -24.53
CA ALA A 41 4.89 11.12 -23.71
C ALA A 41 5.51 12.32 -22.97
N VAL A 42 5.45 12.26 -21.63
CA VAL A 42 6.16 13.23 -20.79
C VAL A 42 7.64 12.95 -20.97
N GLN A 43 8.31 13.83 -21.71
CA GLN A 43 9.76 13.91 -21.68
C GLN A 43 10.18 14.15 -20.25
N ALA A 44 11.06 13.27 -19.74
CA ALA A 44 11.70 13.46 -18.46
C ALA A 44 12.67 14.64 -18.58
N ASP A 45 12.15 15.82 -18.38
CA ASP A 45 13.00 16.98 -18.15
C ASP A 45 13.70 16.83 -16.80
N ALA A 46 14.94 17.28 -16.77
CA ALA A 46 15.87 17.18 -15.66
C ALA A 46 15.25 17.53 -14.29
N PRO A 47 15.79 16.96 -13.20
CA PRO A 47 15.22 17.15 -11.87
C PRO A 47 15.06 18.63 -11.57
N ALA A 48 13.84 19.07 -11.41
CA ALA A 48 13.55 20.40 -10.90
C ALA A 48 14.30 20.55 -9.57
N VAL A 49 15.15 21.53 -9.49
CA VAL A 49 15.82 21.91 -8.25
C VAL A 49 14.72 22.20 -7.25
N LEU A 50 14.56 21.31 -6.29
CA LEU A 50 13.64 21.50 -5.18
C LEU A 50 14.10 22.76 -4.44
N THR A 51 13.46 23.87 -4.71
CA THR A 51 13.65 25.08 -3.92
C THR A 51 13.15 24.78 -2.52
N ALA A 52 14.05 24.92 -1.55
CA ALA A 52 13.77 24.68 -0.15
C ALA A 52 12.45 25.34 0.25
N ALA A 53 11.56 24.55 0.88
CA ALA A 53 10.33 25.06 1.44
C ALA A 53 10.65 26.12 2.50
N PRO A 54 9.79 27.14 2.65
CA PRO A 54 9.99 28.10 3.73
C PRO A 54 9.95 27.36 5.07
N ALA A 55 11.02 27.50 5.83
CA ALA A 55 11.12 26.93 7.15
C ALA A 55 9.95 27.41 8.02
N ASN A 56 9.23 26.45 8.60
CA ASN A 56 8.23 26.62 9.64
C ASN A 56 6.88 27.21 9.23
N SER A 57 6.01 26.34 8.77
CA SER A 57 4.55 26.55 8.75
C SER A 57 3.91 26.54 10.16
N GLY A 58 4.69 26.51 11.25
CA GLY A 58 4.18 26.30 12.61
C GLY A 58 3.72 24.87 12.90
N LEU A 59 3.75 23.96 11.93
CA LEU A 59 3.39 22.56 12.08
C LEU A 59 4.51 21.83 12.86
N GLN A 60 4.18 21.28 14.02
CA GLN A 60 5.08 20.45 14.80
C GLN A 60 4.60 19.00 14.77
N LEU A 61 5.42 18.10 14.26
CA LEU A 61 5.15 16.67 14.20
C LEU A 61 6.10 15.93 15.14
N GLU A 62 5.57 14.98 15.90
CA GLU A 62 6.39 14.15 16.81
C GLU A 62 7.11 12.99 16.10
N CYS A 63 6.80 12.72 14.82
CA CYS A 63 7.51 11.73 14.02
C CYS A 63 8.98 12.11 13.82
N ARG A 64 9.84 11.11 13.55
CA ARG A 64 11.27 11.32 13.30
C ARG A 64 11.55 12.04 12.00
N ALA A 65 10.83 11.71 10.94
CA ALA A 65 10.92 12.35 9.64
C ALA A 65 9.54 12.54 9.02
N ALA A 66 9.40 13.56 8.20
CA ALA A 66 8.20 13.82 7.42
C ALA A 66 8.53 14.65 6.18
N ILE A 67 7.77 14.45 5.13
CA ILE A 67 7.74 15.32 3.97
C ILE A 67 6.28 15.48 3.53
N LEU A 68 5.88 16.70 3.21
CA LEU A 68 4.60 17.02 2.61
C LEU A 68 4.85 17.71 1.29
N MET A 69 4.28 17.19 0.23
CA MET A 69 4.46 17.69 -1.13
C MET A 69 3.10 17.95 -1.79
N GLU A 70 3.07 18.98 -2.60
CA GLU A 70 1.94 19.24 -3.50
C GLU A 70 2.02 18.25 -4.68
N PRO A 71 0.97 17.47 -4.95
CA PRO A 71 1.06 16.36 -5.91
C PRO A 71 1.20 16.82 -7.37
N GLU A 72 0.66 17.99 -7.73
CA GLU A 72 0.68 18.48 -9.09
C GLU A 72 2.03 19.06 -9.51
N THR A 73 2.71 19.72 -8.58
CA THR A 73 3.96 20.46 -8.87
C THR A 73 5.20 19.80 -8.26
N GLY A 74 5.00 18.89 -7.29
CA GLY A 74 6.11 18.34 -6.51
C GLY A 74 6.71 19.32 -5.50
N ARG A 75 6.09 20.50 -5.31
CA ARG A 75 6.58 21.51 -4.36
C ARG A 75 6.48 20.98 -2.92
N VAL A 76 7.59 21.05 -2.21
CA VAL A 76 7.65 20.71 -0.79
C VAL A 76 6.97 21.81 0.03
N LEU A 77 5.96 21.42 0.82
CA LEU A 77 5.20 22.31 1.70
C LEU A 77 5.66 22.24 3.16
N TYR A 78 6.20 21.10 3.54
CA TYR A 78 6.77 20.85 4.86
C TYR A 78 7.81 19.75 4.78
N GLU A 79 8.87 19.88 5.56
CA GLU A 79 9.88 18.82 5.69
C GLU A 79 10.45 18.78 7.11
N LYS A 80 10.77 17.58 7.55
CA LYS A 80 11.47 17.29 8.79
C LYS A 80 12.37 16.08 8.54
N ALA A 81 13.68 16.27 8.58
CA ALA A 81 14.68 15.25 8.33
C ALA A 81 14.32 14.35 7.10
N PRO A 82 14.02 14.93 5.90
CA PRO A 82 13.49 14.17 4.77
C PRO A 82 14.49 13.14 4.23
N ASP A 83 15.80 13.37 4.39
CA ASP A 83 16.86 12.50 3.90
C ASP A 83 17.38 11.51 4.96
N GLU A 84 16.81 11.50 6.16
CA GLU A 84 17.23 10.56 7.19
C GLU A 84 16.83 9.13 6.78
N ARG A 85 17.83 8.26 6.65
CA ARG A 85 17.60 6.84 6.35
C ARG A 85 17.12 6.10 7.57
N MET A 86 15.94 5.48 7.47
CA MET A 86 15.37 4.72 8.57
C MET A 86 14.52 3.55 8.05
N PRO A 87 14.30 2.53 8.90
CA PRO A 87 13.36 1.47 8.58
C PRO A 87 11.95 2.05 8.42
N ILE A 88 11.34 1.81 7.28
CA ILE A 88 10.01 2.32 6.92
C ILE A 88 8.90 1.29 7.07
N ALA A 89 9.23 0.11 7.60
CA ALA A 89 8.31 -1.00 7.81
C ALA A 89 7.45 -1.28 6.57
N SER A 90 6.15 -1.43 6.72
CA SER A 90 5.22 -1.80 5.64
C SER A 90 5.06 -0.75 4.53
N ILE A 91 5.58 0.46 4.69
CA ILE A 91 5.63 1.44 3.60
C ILE A 91 6.46 0.88 2.43
N THR A 92 7.41 -0.02 2.69
CA THR A 92 8.16 -0.75 1.64
C THR A 92 7.26 -1.42 0.61
N LYS A 93 6.06 -1.88 0.98
CA LYS A 93 5.10 -2.53 0.08
C LYS A 93 4.58 -1.61 -1.03
N LEU A 94 4.68 -0.28 -0.85
CA LEU A 94 4.34 0.67 -1.91
C LEU A 94 5.22 0.47 -3.15
N MET A 95 6.48 0.04 -2.99
CA MET A 95 7.34 -0.29 -4.13
C MET A 95 6.86 -1.56 -4.85
N THR A 96 6.51 -2.62 -4.11
CA THR A 96 5.92 -3.83 -4.70
C THR A 96 4.66 -3.50 -5.50
N LEU A 97 3.75 -2.70 -4.92
CA LEU A 97 2.53 -2.26 -5.59
C LEU A 97 2.82 -1.43 -6.84
N LEU A 98 3.76 -0.47 -6.77
CA LEU A 98 4.14 0.37 -7.90
C LEU A 98 4.64 -0.48 -9.08
N LEU A 99 5.60 -1.37 -8.84
CA LEU A 99 6.17 -2.24 -9.88
C LEU A 99 5.10 -3.18 -10.47
N THR A 100 4.20 -3.68 -9.63
CA THR A 100 3.08 -4.51 -10.09
C THR A 100 2.13 -3.72 -11.00
N PHE A 101 1.75 -2.51 -10.62
CA PHE A 101 0.89 -1.68 -11.47
C PHE A 101 1.58 -1.23 -12.75
N GLU A 102 2.89 -1.03 -12.73
CA GLU A 102 3.68 -0.78 -13.95
C GLU A 102 3.67 -2.00 -14.88
N ALA A 103 3.80 -3.21 -14.35
CA ALA A 103 3.71 -4.44 -15.10
C ALA A 103 2.31 -4.65 -15.70
N ILE A 104 1.24 -4.36 -14.96
CA ILE A 104 -0.15 -4.39 -15.45
C ILE A 104 -0.33 -3.36 -16.58
N ARG A 105 0.10 -2.12 -16.37
CA ARG A 105 0.00 -1.05 -17.36
C ARG A 105 0.80 -1.37 -18.62
N GLY A 106 1.92 -2.06 -18.47
CA GLY A 106 2.76 -2.54 -19.57
C GLY A 106 2.20 -3.78 -20.30
N GLY A 107 1.05 -4.32 -19.86
CA GLY A 107 0.42 -5.49 -20.46
C GLY A 107 1.11 -6.82 -20.15
N LYS A 108 2.05 -6.85 -19.21
CA LYS A 108 2.73 -8.08 -18.79
C LYS A 108 1.87 -8.92 -17.85
N LEU A 109 1.07 -8.29 -17.03
CA LEU A 109 0.18 -8.89 -16.04
C LEU A 109 -1.24 -8.34 -16.17
N THR A 110 -2.20 -9.09 -15.64
CA THR A 110 -3.60 -8.65 -15.46
C THR A 110 -4.02 -8.92 -14.02
N LEU A 111 -5.13 -8.35 -13.58
CA LEU A 111 -5.67 -8.63 -12.25
C LEU A 111 -6.07 -10.09 -12.04
N ASP A 112 -6.38 -10.81 -13.13
CA ASP A 112 -6.71 -12.22 -13.11
C ASP A 112 -5.48 -13.14 -13.21
N THR A 113 -4.26 -12.57 -13.34
CA THR A 113 -3.04 -13.37 -13.42
C THR A 113 -2.89 -14.21 -12.15
N PRO A 114 -2.71 -15.54 -12.26
CA PRO A 114 -2.51 -16.39 -11.11
C PRO A 114 -1.14 -16.12 -10.46
N VAL A 115 -1.13 -15.96 -9.15
CA VAL A 115 0.06 -15.76 -8.33
C VAL A 115 0.31 -17.04 -7.54
N PRO A 116 1.35 -17.82 -7.86
CA PRO A 116 1.68 -19.01 -7.10
C PRO A 116 2.33 -18.63 -5.77
N VAL A 117 2.07 -19.44 -4.74
CA VAL A 117 2.70 -19.30 -3.43
C VAL A 117 3.95 -20.15 -3.35
N SER A 118 5.11 -19.51 -3.19
CA SER A 118 6.39 -20.17 -2.98
C SER A 118 6.64 -20.54 -1.51
N GLU A 119 7.56 -21.45 -1.27
CA GLU A 119 8.07 -21.74 0.09
C GLU A 119 8.66 -20.49 0.75
N HIS A 120 9.28 -19.60 -0.02
CA HIS A 120 9.84 -18.36 0.49
C HIS A 120 8.71 -17.41 0.97
N ALA A 121 7.66 -17.26 0.18
CA ALA A 121 6.49 -16.47 0.57
C ALA A 121 5.81 -17.05 1.84
N TYR A 122 5.64 -18.39 1.89
CA TYR A 122 5.05 -19.07 3.03
C TYR A 122 5.80 -18.82 4.34
N HIS A 123 7.14 -18.80 4.31
CA HIS A 123 7.98 -18.62 5.49
C HIS A 123 8.15 -17.15 5.92
N MET A 124 7.48 -16.21 5.27
CA MET A 124 7.55 -14.81 5.68
C MET A 124 6.83 -14.58 7.00
N GLY A 125 7.53 -13.94 7.93
CA GLY A 125 6.96 -13.57 9.22
C GLY A 125 6.18 -12.24 9.20
N GLY A 126 5.63 -11.88 10.33
CA GLY A 126 4.90 -10.62 10.52
C GLY A 126 3.43 -10.73 10.12
N SER A 127 2.85 -9.66 9.55
CA SER A 127 1.47 -9.68 9.07
C SER A 127 1.33 -10.61 7.87
N GLN A 128 0.38 -11.52 7.91
CA GLN A 128 0.19 -12.60 6.93
C GLN A 128 -1.29 -12.85 6.67
N ILE A 129 -1.61 -13.45 5.55
CA ILE A 129 -2.92 -14.07 5.26
C ILE A 129 -2.83 -15.61 5.30
N TRP A 130 -1.68 -16.13 5.77
CA TRP A 130 -1.43 -17.55 5.99
C TRP A 130 -1.53 -18.40 4.70
N LEU A 131 -0.84 -17.92 3.67
CA LEU A 131 -0.72 -18.64 2.40
C LEU A 131 0.03 -19.95 2.59
N GLU A 132 -0.39 -21.00 1.87
CA GLU A 132 0.28 -22.29 1.86
C GLU A 132 0.97 -22.57 0.50
N PRO A 133 2.13 -23.28 0.50
CA PRO A 133 2.82 -23.61 -0.74
C PRO A 133 1.91 -24.39 -1.70
N GLY A 134 1.92 -24.02 -2.96
CA GLY A 134 1.07 -24.63 -4.00
C GLY A 134 -0.33 -24.04 -4.14
N GLU A 135 -0.75 -23.18 -3.24
CA GLU A 135 -1.96 -22.37 -3.46
C GLU A 135 -1.74 -21.37 -4.59
N GLN A 136 -2.84 -20.98 -5.23
CA GLN A 136 -2.86 -19.95 -6.26
C GLN A 136 -4.02 -19.00 -6.02
N PHE A 137 -3.72 -17.73 -6.03
CA PHE A 137 -4.71 -16.66 -5.94
C PHE A 137 -4.59 -15.76 -7.16
N THR A 138 -5.62 -15.00 -7.45
CA THR A 138 -5.53 -13.97 -8.48
C THR A 138 -4.67 -12.81 -7.99
N LEU A 139 -4.06 -12.07 -8.91
CA LEU A 139 -3.28 -10.87 -8.56
C LEU A 139 -4.15 -9.84 -7.83
N ASP A 140 -5.44 -9.69 -8.19
CA ASP A 140 -6.38 -8.81 -7.48
C ASP A 140 -6.52 -9.19 -5.99
N GLU A 141 -6.70 -10.49 -5.70
CA GLU A 141 -6.81 -10.99 -4.32
C GLU A 141 -5.54 -10.70 -3.52
N MET A 142 -4.38 -10.95 -4.12
CA MET A 142 -3.09 -10.68 -3.49
C MET A 142 -2.86 -9.19 -3.24
N LEU A 143 -3.19 -8.32 -4.20
CA LEU A 143 -3.09 -6.87 -4.02
C LEU A 143 -4.00 -6.38 -2.90
N ARG A 144 -5.22 -6.92 -2.79
CA ARG A 144 -6.13 -6.62 -1.66
C ARG A 144 -5.54 -7.07 -0.32
N ALA A 145 -4.95 -8.25 -0.26
CA ALA A 145 -4.28 -8.76 0.94
C ALA A 145 -3.12 -7.85 1.37
N ILE A 146 -2.32 -7.38 0.41
CA ILE A 146 -1.22 -6.44 0.68
C ILE A 146 -1.76 -5.11 1.22
N CYS A 147 -2.79 -4.56 0.59
CA CYS A 147 -3.31 -3.23 0.94
C CYS A 147 -4.11 -3.22 2.26
N VAL A 148 -4.90 -4.27 2.52
CA VAL A 148 -5.82 -4.32 3.67
C VAL A 148 -5.16 -4.92 4.90
N SER A 149 -4.53 -6.09 4.73
CA SER A 149 -3.91 -6.84 5.84
C SER A 149 -2.42 -6.56 5.99
N SER A 150 -1.84 -5.78 5.06
CA SER A 150 -0.40 -5.58 5.02
C SER A 150 0.38 -6.91 4.96
N ALA A 151 -0.16 -7.91 4.27
CA ALA A 151 0.34 -9.27 4.22
C ALA A 151 1.75 -9.35 3.62
N ASN A 152 2.71 -9.89 4.38
CA ASN A 152 4.09 -10.04 3.93
C ASN A 152 4.24 -11.21 2.96
N ASP A 153 3.59 -12.34 3.23
CA ASP A 153 3.52 -13.52 2.38
C ASP A 153 2.97 -13.17 0.98
N ALA A 154 1.84 -12.47 0.92
CA ALA A 154 1.28 -12.00 -0.34
C ALA A 154 2.21 -11.00 -1.06
N ALA A 155 2.88 -10.12 -0.32
CA ALA A 155 3.80 -9.15 -0.92
C ALA A 155 5.03 -9.83 -1.55
N VAL A 156 5.55 -10.89 -0.92
CA VAL A 156 6.65 -11.68 -1.48
C VAL A 156 6.19 -12.48 -2.70
N ALA A 157 5.05 -13.18 -2.62
CA ALA A 157 4.51 -13.93 -3.76
C ALA A 157 4.28 -13.04 -5.00
N VAL A 158 3.75 -11.82 -4.81
CA VAL A 158 3.59 -10.84 -5.89
C VAL A 158 4.95 -10.32 -6.38
N ALA A 159 5.91 -10.07 -5.50
CA ALA A 159 7.23 -9.60 -5.92
C ALA A 159 8.01 -10.65 -6.72
N GLU A 160 7.79 -11.93 -6.48
CA GLU A 160 8.37 -13.03 -7.25
C GLU A 160 7.74 -13.19 -8.64
N LEU A 161 6.53 -12.67 -8.84
CA LEU A 161 5.81 -12.70 -10.12
C LEU A 161 6.25 -11.55 -11.05
N VAL A 162 6.61 -10.39 -10.52
CA VAL A 162 6.89 -9.15 -11.27
C VAL A 162 8.31 -9.12 -11.83
#